data_b295d9b3853402872c3532eb2b058745
#
_entry.id   b295d9b3853402872c3532eb2b058745
#
_cell.length_a   1.000
_cell.length_b   1.000
_cell.length_c   1.000
_cell.angle_alpha   90.00
_cell.angle_beta   90.00
_cell.angle_gamma   90.00
#
_symmetry.space_group_name_H-M   'P 1'
#
loop_
_entity.id
_entity.type
_entity.pdbx_description
1 polymer ?
#
loop_
_entity_poly.entity_id
_entity_poly.type
_entity_poly.pdbx_seq_one_letter_code
_entity_poly.pdbx_strand_id
1 'polypeptide(L)'
;DDAVETTRKIQLHQGAGHSVGIHTAAQDRPLTLANAIPTSRVIVNQAHTFATGGAFNNGMPFSLSMGCGSWGGNSIDENLHWKHFLQTTKIVREIPAREPALSDIFGDYWAEVGK
;
A
#
# COMPACT_ATOMS: atom_id res chain seq x y z
N ASP A 1 -2.01 19.45 7.47
CA ASP A 1 -0.69 19.87 6.99
C ASP A 1 -0.81 20.26 5.51
N ASP A 2 -0.52 21.51 5.17
CA ASP A 2 -0.72 22.08 3.84
C ASP A 2 0.03 21.31 2.74
N ALA A 3 1.20 20.74 3.05
CA ALA A 3 1.97 19.96 2.10
C ALA A 3 1.25 18.64 1.73
N VAL A 4 0.64 17.97 2.70
CA VAL A 4 -0.11 16.73 2.48
C VAL A 4 -1.35 17.01 1.62
N GLU A 5 -2.11 18.06 1.96
CA GLU A 5 -3.31 18.43 1.20
C GLU A 5 -2.96 18.89 -0.23
N THR A 6 -1.89 19.64 -0.39
CA THR A 6 -1.41 20.05 -1.71
C THR A 6 -0.99 18.85 -2.55
N THR A 7 -0.24 17.91 -1.95
CA THR A 7 0.17 16.66 -2.61
C THR A 7 -1.05 15.83 -3.03
N ARG A 8 -2.04 15.74 -2.16
CA ARG A 8 -3.29 15.03 -2.48
C ARG A 8 -4.03 15.64 -3.67
N LYS A 9 -4.14 16.97 -3.73
CA LYS A 9 -4.76 17.66 -4.86
C LYS A 9 -4.00 17.42 -6.16
N ILE A 10 -2.67 17.49 -6.13
CA ILE A 10 -1.83 17.22 -7.29
C ILE A 10 -2.00 15.78 -7.78
N GLN A 11 -1.97 14.80 -6.87
CA GLN A 11 -2.16 13.40 -7.23
C GLN A 11 -3.54 13.14 -7.86
N LEU A 12 -4.60 13.69 -7.30
CA LEU A 12 -5.94 13.54 -7.88
C LEU A 12 -6.07 14.21 -9.25
N HIS A 13 -5.34 15.28 -9.49
CA HIS A 13 -5.32 15.96 -10.79
C HIS A 13 -4.54 15.17 -11.86
N GLN A 14 -3.40 14.59 -11.50
CA GLN A 14 -2.54 13.84 -12.43
C GLN A 14 -2.93 12.39 -12.62
N GLY A 15 -3.71 11.83 -11.73
CA GLY A 15 -4.04 10.41 -11.62
C GLY A 15 -3.44 9.80 -10.36
N ALA A 16 -4.33 9.18 -9.57
CA ALA A 16 -3.96 8.57 -8.31
C ALA A 16 -3.21 7.24 -8.49
N GLY A 17 -2.52 6.79 -7.44
CA GLY A 17 -2.04 5.43 -7.29
C GLY A 17 -0.56 5.20 -7.60
N HIS A 18 0.14 6.09 -8.29
CA HIS A 18 1.52 5.80 -8.70
C HIS A 18 2.51 5.81 -7.53
N SER A 19 2.99 6.97 -7.11
CA SER A 19 3.98 7.10 -6.04
C SER A 19 4.09 8.55 -5.55
N VAL A 20 4.56 8.71 -4.32
CA VAL A 20 4.90 9.99 -3.72
C VAL A 20 6.23 9.88 -2.98
N GLY A 21 7.05 10.93 -3.01
CA GLY A 21 8.31 11.00 -2.29
C GLY A 21 8.23 11.91 -1.06
N ILE A 22 8.93 11.53 0.00
CA ILE A 22 9.09 12.35 1.19
C ILE A 22 10.54 12.32 1.66
N HIS A 23 11.08 13.49 2.01
CA HIS A 23 12.36 13.63 2.68
C HIS A 23 12.11 14.12 4.10
N THR A 24 12.39 13.29 5.09
CA THR A 24 12.11 13.59 6.50
C THR A 24 13.01 12.79 7.44
N ALA A 25 13.31 13.36 8.60
CA ALA A 25 13.93 12.65 9.71
C ALA A 25 12.90 12.07 10.70
N ALA A 26 11.64 12.51 10.62
CA ALA A 26 10.56 12.03 11.49
C ALA A 26 10.03 10.67 11.04
N GLN A 27 10.01 9.69 11.96
CA GLN A 27 9.67 8.29 11.63
C GLN A 27 8.17 8.06 11.37
N ASP A 28 7.30 8.91 11.88
CA ASP A 28 5.85 8.83 11.76
C ASP A 28 5.30 9.48 10.48
N ARG A 29 6.03 10.43 9.90
CA ARG A 29 5.59 11.18 8.72
C ARG A 29 5.30 10.32 7.48
N PRO A 30 6.10 9.31 7.13
CA PRO A 30 5.80 8.45 5.98
C PRO A 30 4.46 7.72 6.12
N LEU A 31 4.13 7.23 7.31
CA LEU A 31 2.84 6.57 7.58
C LEU A 31 1.68 7.56 7.51
N THR A 32 1.84 8.75 8.08
CA THR A 32 0.84 9.82 7.97
C THR A 32 0.55 10.16 6.51
N LEU A 33 1.59 10.28 5.70
CA LEU A 33 1.45 10.56 4.27
C LEU A 33 0.75 9.41 3.53
N ALA A 34 1.15 8.15 3.80
CA ALA A 34 0.56 6.97 3.18
C ALA A 34 -0.94 6.84 3.48
N ASN A 35 -1.38 7.18 4.68
CA ASN A 35 -2.79 7.16 5.07
C ASN A 35 -3.62 8.30 4.45
N ALA A 36 -2.97 9.39 4.05
CA ALA A 36 -3.66 10.58 3.54
C ALA A 36 -3.77 10.64 2.01
N ILE A 37 -2.93 9.89 1.30
CA ILE A 37 -2.79 10.01 -0.16
C ILE A 37 -3.05 8.67 -0.84
N PRO A 38 -3.90 8.61 -1.89
CA PRO A 38 -4.16 7.39 -2.66
C PRO A 38 -2.96 7.07 -3.56
N THR A 39 -1.99 6.35 -3.01
CA THR A 39 -0.74 5.99 -3.69
C THR A 39 -0.28 4.58 -3.32
N SER A 40 0.28 3.86 -4.28
CA SER A 40 0.83 2.52 -4.06
C SER A 40 2.22 2.56 -3.42
N ARG A 41 2.92 3.70 -3.45
CA ARG A 41 4.30 3.81 -2.96
C ARG A 41 4.54 5.15 -2.28
N VAL A 42 5.15 5.10 -1.10
CA VAL A 42 5.77 6.26 -0.44
C VAL A 42 7.27 6.03 -0.41
N ILE A 43 8.01 6.82 -1.16
CA ILE A 43 9.47 6.75 -1.26
C ILE A 43 10.08 7.68 -0.22
N VAL A 44 10.82 7.11 0.73
CA VAL A 44 11.35 7.84 1.88
C VAL A 44 12.86 8.05 1.73
N ASN A 45 13.30 9.30 1.74
CA ASN A 45 14.71 9.71 1.76
C ASN A 45 15.56 9.10 0.62
N GLN A 46 14.95 8.87 -0.54
CA GLN A 46 15.63 8.33 -1.72
C GLN A 46 15.35 9.20 -2.95
N ALA A 47 16.20 9.13 -3.96
CA ALA A 47 15.95 9.73 -5.25
C ALA A 47 14.76 9.01 -5.90
N HIS A 48 13.64 9.70 -6.01
CA HIS A 48 12.32 9.13 -6.36
C HIS A 48 12.36 8.31 -7.65
N THR A 49 12.89 8.89 -8.71
CA THR A 49 12.93 8.25 -10.04
C THR A 49 13.64 6.90 -10.04
N PHE A 50 14.73 6.78 -9.29
CA PHE A 50 15.48 5.53 -9.19
C PHE A 50 14.81 4.54 -8.23
N ALA A 51 14.35 5.04 -7.09
CA ALA A 51 13.80 4.19 -6.04
C ALA A 51 12.51 3.48 -6.46
N THR A 52 11.65 4.11 -7.23
CA THR A 52 10.40 3.50 -7.72
C THR A 52 10.63 2.30 -8.64
N GLY A 53 11.70 2.32 -9.41
CA GLY A 53 12.09 1.22 -10.31
C GLY A 53 12.83 0.06 -9.64
N GLY A 54 13.02 0.13 -8.34
CA GLY A 54 13.83 -0.82 -7.58
C GLY A 54 15.29 -0.39 -7.50
N ALA A 55 15.93 -0.67 -6.37
CA ALA A 55 17.34 -0.39 -6.13
C ALA A 55 17.93 -1.41 -5.15
N PHE A 56 19.26 -1.59 -5.16
CA PHE A 56 19.93 -2.52 -4.27
C PHE A 56 19.81 -2.19 -2.78
N ASN A 57 19.40 -0.96 -2.45
CA ASN A 57 19.21 -0.47 -1.07
C ASN A 57 17.74 -0.26 -0.70
N ASN A 58 16.81 -0.82 -1.47
CA ASN A 58 15.41 -0.91 -1.10
C ASN A 58 14.84 -2.29 -1.49
N GLY A 59 13.68 -2.64 -0.98
CA GLY A 59 13.07 -3.96 -1.20
C GLY A 59 12.19 -4.07 -2.45
N MET A 60 12.18 -3.07 -3.31
CA MET A 60 11.34 -3.06 -4.52
C MET A 60 11.95 -3.95 -5.62
N PRO A 61 11.18 -4.79 -6.30
CA PRO A 61 11.64 -5.48 -7.50
C PRO A 61 12.09 -4.51 -8.59
N PHE A 62 13.19 -4.84 -9.27
CA PHE A 62 13.66 -4.06 -10.41
C PHE A 62 12.67 -4.15 -11.57
N SER A 63 12.06 -3.02 -11.93
CA SER A 63 11.13 -2.95 -13.05
C SER A 63 10.92 -1.50 -13.49
N LEU A 64 10.77 -1.29 -14.80
CA LEU A 64 10.30 -0.03 -15.37
C LEU A 64 8.77 0.00 -15.52
N SER A 65 8.11 -1.14 -15.35
CA SER A 65 6.65 -1.27 -15.37
C SER A 65 6.12 -1.48 -13.96
N MET A 66 5.19 -0.63 -13.54
CA MET A 66 4.62 -0.70 -12.20
C MET A 66 3.14 -0.34 -12.22
N GLY A 67 2.36 -1.07 -11.42
CA GLY A 67 0.94 -0.82 -11.25
C GLY A 67 0.65 0.30 -10.27
N CYS A 68 -0.49 0.94 -10.46
CA CYS A 68 -1.02 1.99 -9.60
C CYS A 68 -2.17 1.49 -8.70
N GLY A 69 -2.40 0.19 -8.65
CA GLY A 69 -3.46 -0.43 -7.87
C GLY A 69 -4.86 0.01 -8.28
N SER A 70 -5.82 -0.24 -7.42
CA SER A 70 -7.22 0.14 -7.64
C SER A 70 -7.41 1.66 -7.78
N TRP A 71 -6.56 2.47 -7.16
CA TRP A 71 -6.60 3.93 -7.31
C TRP A 71 -6.36 4.39 -8.75
N GLY A 72 -5.50 3.69 -9.49
CA GLY A 72 -5.21 3.97 -10.90
C GLY A 72 -5.97 3.06 -11.88
N GLY A 73 -6.90 2.22 -11.39
CA GLY A 73 -7.65 1.27 -12.20
C GLY A 73 -6.79 0.12 -12.75
N ASN A 74 -5.68 -0.21 -12.08
CA ASN A 74 -4.78 -1.27 -12.48
C ASN A 74 -5.05 -2.57 -11.72
N SER A 75 -4.69 -3.70 -12.33
CA SER A 75 -4.81 -5.04 -11.73
C SER A 75 -3.71 -5.35 -10.72
N ILE A 76 -2.62 -4.57 -10.70
CA ILE A 76 -1.49 -4.71 -9.78
C ILE A 76 -1.14 -3.36 -9.15
N ASP A 77 -0.58 -3.38 -7.96
CA ASP A 77 -0.17 -2.21 -7.17
C ASP A 77 1.34 -2.20 -6.86
N GLU A 78 2.10 -3.10 -7.48
CA GLU A 78 3.54 -3.25 -7.28
C GLU A 78 4.32 -3.19 -8.59
N ASN A 79 5.65 -3.27 -8.48
CA ASN A 79 6.53 -3.37 -9.63
C ASN A 79 6.33 -4.71 -10.33
N LEU A 80 6.13 -4.67 -11.66
CA LEU A 80 5.92 -5.87 -12.46
C LEU A 80 7.17 -6.76 -12.40
N HIS A 81 6.99 -8.01 -12.01
CA HIS A 81 8.08 -8.98 -11.94
C HIS A 81 7.57 -10.39 -12.29
N TRP A 82 8.45 -11.38 -12.27
CA TRP A 82 8.20 -12.73 -12.77
C TRP A 82 6.95 -13.42 -12.18
N LYS A 83 6.59 -13.15 -10.93
CA LYS A 83 5.39 -13.75 -10.28
C LYS A 83 4.09 -13.39 -10.98
N HIS A 84 4.01 -12.21 -11.60
CA HIS A 84 2.81 -11.77 -12.33
C HIS A 84 2.55 -12.56 -13.62
N PHE A 85 3.54 -13.30 -14.09
CA PHE A 85 3.45 -14.14 -15.29
C PHE A 85 3.24 -15.63 -14.96
N LEU A 86 3.16 -15.98 -13.68
CA LEU A 86 2.98 -17.36 -13.25
C LEU A 86 1.52 -17.65 -12.88
N GLN A 87 1.04 -18.79 -13.39
CA GLN A 87 -0.15 -19.44 -12.86
C GLN A 87 0.23 -20.28 -11.65
N THR A 88 -0.42 -20.06 -10.51
CA THR A 88 -0.18 -20.86 -9.29
C THR A 88 -1.37 -21.72 -8.97
N THR A 89 -1.11 -22.99 -8.63
CA THR A 89 -2.13 -23.92 -8.10
C THR A 89 -1.95 -24.02 -6.58
N LYS A 90 -3.00 -23.80 -5.84
CA LYS A 90 -3.01 -23.91 -4.38
C LYS A 90 -3.49 -25.30 -3.96
N ILE A 91 -2.72 -25.97 -3.11
CA ILE A 91 -3.15 -27.18 -2.43
C ILE A 91 -3.64 -26.78 -1.05
N VAL A 92 -4.93 -26.94 -0.81
CA VAL A 92 -5.57 -26.59 0.46
C VAL A 92 -5.77 -27.86 1.26
N ARG A 93 -5.30 -27.88 2.51
CA ARG A 93 -5.49 -28.98 3.46
C ARG A 93 -6.23 -28.47 4.68
N GLU A 94 -6.99 -29.34 5.30
CA GLU A 94 -7.62 -29.07 6.58
C GLU A 94 -6.56 -28.79 7.65
N ILE A 95 -6.83 -27.80 8.47
CA ILE A 95 -6.07 -27.47 9.69
C ILE A 95 -7.04 -27.43 10.87
N PRO A 96 -6.57 -27.57 12.12
CA PRO A 96 -7.42 -27.39 13.28
C PRO A 96 -8.15 -26.05 13.24
N ALA A 97 -9.47 -26.09 13.43
CA ALA A 97 -10.28 -24.88 13.43
C ALA A 97 -9.84 -23.91 14.55
N ARG A 98 -9.72 -22.66 14.22
CA ARG A 98 -9.45 -21.54 15.15
C ARG A 98 -10.51 -20.47 14.94
N GLU A 99 -11.76 -20.85 15.23
CA GLU A 99 -12.87 -19.92 15.11
C GLU A 99 -12.84 -18.96 16.32
N PRO A 100 -12.74 -17.66 16.10
CA PRO A 100 -12.81 -16.68 17.19
C PRO A 100 -14.23 -16.64 17.77
N ALA A 101 -14.37 -16.38 19.06
CA ALA A 101 -15.68 -16.17 19.65
C ALA A 101 -16.32 -14.88 19.08
N LEU A 102 -17.63 -14.90 18.89
CA LEU A 102 -18.33 -13.71 18.39
C LEU A 102 -18.13 -12.49 19.31
N SER A 103 -17.95 -12.72 20.60
CA SER A 103 -17.58 -11.67 21.56
C SER A 103 -16.22 -11.03 21.29
N ASP A 104 -15.27 -11.79 20.73
CA ASP A 104 -13.94 -11.27 20.40
C ASP A 104 -13.96 -10.41 19.13
N ILE A 105 -14.97 -10.64 18.27
CA ILE A 105 -15.16 -9.88 17.02
C ILE A 105 -16.07 -8.67 17.25
N PHE A 106 -17.15 -8.84 18.00
CA PHE A 106 -18.23 -7.85 18.10
C PHE A 106 -18.40 -7.27 19.51
N GLY A 107 -17.56 -7.64 20.48
CA GLY A 107 -17.72 -7.27 21.88
C GLY A 107 -17.84 -5.76 22.09
N ASP A 108 -16.94 -4.99 21.49
CA ASP A 108 -16.93 -3.54 21.58
C ASP A 108 -18.19 -2.92 20.94
N TYR A 109 -18.57 -3.39 19.77
CA TYR A 109 -19.79 -2.95 19.09
C TYR A 109 -21.04 -3.26 19.91
N TRP A 110 -21.13 -4.45 20.50
CA TRP A 110 -22.27 -4.82 21.35
C TRP A 110 -22.33 -4.01 22.65
N ALA A 111 -21.17 -3.58 23.15
CA ALA A 111 -21.13 -2.71 24.33
C ALA A 111 -21.71 -1.31 24.04
N GLU A 112 -21.58 -0.83 22.80
CA GLU A 112 -22.10 0.47 22.39
C GLU A 112 -23.58 0.44 22.03
N VAL A 113 -24.03 -0.58 21.28
CA VAL A 113 -25.39 -0.61 20.68
C VAL A 113 -26.35 -1.58 21.34
N GLY A 114 -25.87 -2.39 22.29
CA GLY A 114 -26.61 -3.50 22.87
C GLY A 114 -26.58 -4.75 21.98
N LYS A 115 -26.70 -5.93 22.60
CA LYS A 115 -26.81 -7.23 21.92
C LYS A 115 -28.24 -7.57 21.64
#